data_ee9b0a95b37c4293f2cccd789c0e4aca
#
_entry.id   ee9b0a95b37c4293f2cccd789c0e4aca
#
_cell.length_a   1.000
_cell.length_b   1.000
_cell.length_c   1.000
_cell.angle_alpha   90.00
_cell.angle_beta   90.00
_cell.angle_gamma   90.00
#
_symmetry.space_group_name_H-M   'P 1'
#
loop_
_entity.id
_entity.type
_entity.pdbx_description
1 polymer ?
#
loop_
_entity_poly.entity_id
_entity_poly.type
_entity_poly.pdbx_seq_one_letter_code
_entity_poly.pdbx_strand_id
1 'polypeptide(L)'
;MRKRIYNHGGGRSGARTGAPERRRRGRSTMAGLAESGSNPDVDLLYDINGLAKDAPGWFDRVMEFVGEYGLLLAIVLLVVWCWWTVRRRGDEDAASSVAALVWAPLAAGIAVLVNVPIRGFVERPRPFLDHQGLEVLVSGKTDYSFVSDHATIVMAMAVGLFVAHRKFGLVALVLAVFGGFIRVYMGVHYPTDVVGGFALGTAVALLLSPVAMALLTPVIRAVERSPRVGWLVRARGRGVGEGEGAVIPGARREQASERDLAA
;
A
#
# COMPACT_ATOMS: atom_id res chain seq x y z
N MET A 1 -25.89 12.76 7.60
CA MET A 1 -25.59 12.99 6.17
C MET A 1 -26.44 12.03 5.36
N ARG A 2 -27.18 12.51 4.35
CA ARG A 2 -28.04 11.65 3.53
C ARG A 2 -27.17 10.86 2.56
N LYS A 3 -27.37 9.54 2.54
CA LYS A 3 -26.84 8.65 1.47
C LYS A 3 -27.28 9.21 0.12
N ARG A 4 -26.36 9.47 -0.79
CA ARG A 4 -26.66 9.92 -2.16
C ARG A 4 -26.66 8.72 -3.10
N ILE A 5 -27.85 8.35 -3.54
CA ILE A 5 -28.02 7.46 -4.68
C ILE A 5 -27.92 8.34 -5.93
N TYR A 6 -26.95 8.13 -6.79
CA TYR A 6 -26.86 8.82 -8.08
C TYR A 6 -27.88 8.23 -9.04
N ASN A 7 -29.01 8.94 -9.20
CA ASN A 7 -30.04 8.59 -10.16
C ASN A 7 -30.06 9.66 -11.26
N HIS A 8 -29.47 9.39 -12.42
CA HIS A 8 -29.57 10.25 -13.60
C HIS A 8 -30.84 9.89 -14.36
N GLY A 9 -31.96 10.52 -13.99
CA GLY A 9 -33.20 10.49 -14.74
C GLY A 9 -33.18 11.52 -15.85
N GLY A 10 -32.90 11.12 -17.09
CA GLY A 10 -33.06 11.91 -18.30
C GLY A 10 -34.43 11.63 -18.92
N GLY A 11 -35.46 12.39 -18.52
CA GLY A 11 -36.74 12.38 -19.20
C GLY A 11 -36.70 13.23 -20.48
N ARG A 12 -37.08 12.65 -21.62
CA ARG A 12 -37.56 13.36 -22.77
C ARG A 12 -38.86 12.71 -23.29
N SER A 13 -39.93 13.39 -23.07
CA SER A 13 -41.23 13.29 -23.75
C SER A 13 -41.08 13.68 -25.23
N GLY A 14 -41.59 12.90 -26.16
CA GLY A 14 -41.62 13.22 -27.59
C GLY A 14 -42.57 12.30 -28.36
N ALA A 15 -43.73 12.83 -28.59
CA ALA A 15 -44.80 12.59 -29.57
C ALA A 15 -44.80 11.36 -30.49
N ARG A 16 -45.98 10.73 -30.52
CA ARG A 16 -46.48 9.70 -31.43
C ARG A 16 -46.47 10.17 -32.90
N THR A 17 -46.01 9.29 -33.80
CA THR A 17 -46.63 9.08 -35.13
C THR A 17 -46.53 7.60 -35.48
N GLY A 18 -47.67 7.02 -35.79
CA GLY A 18 -47.79 5.62 -36.18
C GLY A 18 -47.35 5.38 -37.62
N ALA A 19 -46.70 4.27 -37.83
CA ALA A 19 -46.51 3.62 -39.14
C ALA A 19 -46.43 2.10 -38.94
N PRO A 20 -46.88 1.27 -39.93
CA PRO A 20 -47.31 -0.09 -39.70
C PRO A 20 -46.14 -1.09 -39.49
N GLU A 21 -46.45 -2.01 -38.60
CA GLU A 21 -45.70 -3.17 -38.21
C GLU A 21 -45.46 -4.13 -39.40
N ARG A 22 -44.28 -4.00 -40.06
CA ARG A 22 -43.78 -5.04 -40.99
C ARG A 22 -42.95 -6.04 -40.20
N ARG A 23 -43.52 -7.25 -40.07
CA ARG A 23 -42.90 -8.49 -39.66
C ARG A 23 -41.47 -8.59 -40.14
N ARG A 24 -40.47 -8.33 -39.27
CA ARG A 24 -39.09 -8.83 -39.38
C ARG A 24 -38.87 -9.90 -38.32
N ARG A 25 -39.45 -11.07 -38.56
CA ARG A 25 -38.94 -12.30 -37.97
C ARG A 25 -37.63 -12.62 -38.66
N GLY A 26 -36.55 -12.71 -37.89
CA GLY A 26 -35.34 -13.42 -38.33
C GLY A 26 -34.05 -12.64 -38.33
N ARG A 27 -33.75 -11.86 -37.27
CA ARG A 27 -32.37 -11.35 -37.04
C ARG A 27 -32.04 -11.06 -35.58
N SER A 28 -32.73 -11.75 -34.64
CA SER A 28 -32.56 -11.48 -33.19
C SER A 28 -31.77 -12.56 -32.45
N THR A 29 -31.02 -13.43 -33.15
CA THR A 29 -30.39 -14.58 -32.49
C THR A 29 -28.87 -14.49 -32.37
N MET A 30 -28.21 -13.52 -33.01
CA MET A 30 -26.77 -13.37 -32.86
C MET A 30 -26.35 -12.14 -32.07
N ALA A 31 -27.16 -11.08 -32.04
CA ALA A 31 -26.88 -9.89 -31.22
C ALA A 31 -27.27 -10.11 -29.74
N GLY A 32 -28.27 -10.98 -29.45
CA GLY A 32 -28.68 -11.28 -28.08
C GLY A 32 -27.78 -12.26 -27.32
N LEU A 33 -26.85 -12.92 -28.00
CA LEU A 33 -25.88 -13.81 -27.35
C LEU A 33 -24.55 -13.10 -27.01
N ALA A 34 -24.35 -11.90 -27.53
CA ALA A 34 -23.17 -11.07 -27.20
C ALA A 34 -23.38 -10.17 -25.98
N GLU A 35 -24.61 -10.00 -25.49
CA GLU A 35 -24.94 -9.11 -24.35
C GLU A 35 -25.17 -9.82 -23.02
N SER A 36 -25.06 -11.13 -22.93
CA SER A 36 -25.16 -11.86 -21.64
C SER A 36 -23.82 -12.39 -21.13
N GLY A 37 -22.72 -11.83 -21.59
CA GLY A 37 -21.45 -12.02 -20.91
C GLY A 37 -21.43 -11.17 -19.64
N SER A 38 -21.79 -11.74 -18.48
CA SER A 38 -21.57 -11.08 -17.19
C SER A 38 -20.10 -10.63 -17.13
N ASN A 39 -19.86 -9.37 -16.85
CA ASN A 39 -18.50 -8.88 -16.64
C ASN A 39 -18.10 -9.18 -15.18
N PRO A 40 -17.22 -10.17 -14.92
CA PRO A 40 -16.91 -10.61 -13.56
C PRO A 40 -16.41 -9.47 -12.67
N ASP A 41 -15.81 -8.44 -13.27
CA ASP A 41 -15.31 -7.26 -12.56
C ASP A 41 -16.48 -6.41 -12.02
N VAL A 42 -17.53 -6.30 -12.82
CA VAL A 42 -18.74 -5.56 -12.46
C VAL A 42 -19.61 -6.37 -11.49
N ASP A 43 -19.74 -7.67 -11.72
CA ASP A 43 -20.52 -8.55 -10.84
C ASP A 43 -19.92 -8.56 -9.43
N LEU A 44 -18.60 -8.73 -9.32
CA LEU A 44 -17.90 -8.70 -8.04
C LEU A 44 -17.96 -7.30 -7.37
N LEU A 45 -17.95 -6.22 -8.17
CA LEU A 45 -18.17 -4.87 -7.66
C LEU A 45 -19.53 -4.75 -6.98
N TYR A 46 -20.62 -5.22 -7.64
CA TYR A 46 -21.97 -5.16 -7.07
C TYR A 46 -22.12 -6.03 -5.84
N ASP A 47 -21.51 -7.23 -5.82
CA ASP A 47 -21.54 -8.14 -4.68
C ASP A 47 -20.88 -7.49 -3.45
N ILE A 48 -19.70 -6.92 -3.61
CA ILE A 48 -18.96 -6.29 -2.50
C ILE A 48 -19.63 -4.98 -2.07
N ASN A 49 -20.03 -4.13 -3.02
CA ASN A 49 -20.70 -2.86 -2.73
C ASN A 49 -22.12 -3.06 -2.17
N GLY A 50 -22.76 -4.19 -2.51
CA GLY A 50 -24.05 -4.58 -1.91
C GLY A 50 -23.99 -4.65 -0.39
N LEU A 51 -22.85 -5.04 0.20
CA LEU A 51 -22.65 -5.07 1.64
C LEU A 51 -22.76 -3.65 2.26
N ALA A 52 -22.39 -2.60 1.51
CA ALA A 52 -22.52 -1.21 1.98
C ALA A 52 -23.99 -0.74 1.99
N LYS A 53 -24.83 -1.26 1.08
CA LYS A 53 -26.27 -0.92 1.05
C LYS A 53 -27.00 -1.43 2.27
N ASP A 54 -26.63 -2.62 2.74
CA ASP A 54 -27.27 -3.31 3.86
C ASP A 54 -26.64 -2.91 5.21
N ALA A 55 -25.52 -2.21 5.19
CA ALA A 55 -24.79 -1.81 6.38
C ALA A 55 -25.43 -0.60 7.09
N PRO A 56 -25.37 -0.55 8.42
CA PRO A 56 -25.82 0.63 9.17
C PRO A 56 -24.88 1.81 8.90
N GLY A 57 -25.43 3.02 8.79
CA GLY A 57 -24.67 4.21 8.40
C GLY A 57 -23.50 4.62 9.31
N TRP A 58 -23.42 4.10 10.55
CA TRP A 58 -22.24 4.27 11.40
C TRP A 58 -21.07 3.41 10.92
N PHE A 59 -21.37 2.19 10.41
CA PHE A 59 -20.37 1.28 9.88
C PHE A 59 -19.76 1.83 8.58
N ASP A 60 -20.61 2.35 7.67
CA ASP A 60 -20.15 3.00 6.44
C ASP A 60 -19.19 4.16 6.74
N ARG A 61 -19.49 4.98 7.76
CA ARG A 61 -18.58 6.07 8.17
C ARG A 61 -17.24 5.56 8.68
N VAL A 62 -17.24 4.45 9.43
CA VAL A 62 -16.01 3.80 9.88
C VAL A 62 -15.22 3.28 8.68
N MET A 63 -15.89 2.60 7.75
CA MET A 63 -15.24 2.07 6.53
C MET A 63 -14.70 3.20 5.64
N GLU A 64 -15.43 4.29 5.48
CA GLU A 64 -14.97 5.50 4.79
C GLU A 64 -13.69 6.07 5.43
N PHE A 65 -13.73 6.31 6.76
CA PHE A 65 -12.57 6.84 7.48
C PHE A 65 -11.36 5.89 7.42
N VAL A 66 -11.59 4.61 7.65
CA VAL A 66 -10.53 3.59 7.62
C VAL A 66 -9.95 3.48 6.21
N GLY A 67 -10.79 3.51 5.17
CA GLY A 67 -10.36 3.38 3.77
C GLY A 67 -9.63 4.61 3.24
N GLU A 68 -10.03 5.83 3.62
CA GLU A 68 -9.37 7.05 3.15
C GLU A 68 -8.09 7.36 3.93
N TYR A 69 -8.08 7.17 5.25
CA TYR A 69 -6.99 7.64 6.12
C TYR A 69 -6.42 6.55 7.03
N GLY A 70 -7.30 5.72 7.61
CA GLY A 70 -6.94 4.83 8.72
C GLY A 70 -5.88 3.80 8.34
N LEU A 71 -6.02 3.13 7.21
CA LEU A 71 -5.08 2.09 6.76
C LEU A 71 -3.71 2.66 6.38
N LEU A 72 -3.68 3.80 5.71
CA LEU A 72 -2.42 4.46 5.39
C LEU A 72 -1.70 4.87 6.68
N LEU A 73 -2.43 5.48 7.63
CA LEU A 73 -1.87 5.83 8.93
C LEU A 73 -1.38 4.58 9.68
N ALA A 74 -2.15 3.48 9.67
CA ALA A 74 -1.74 2.24 10.32
C ALA A 74 -0.44 1.66 9.76
N ILE A 75 -0.25 1.69 8.42
CA ILE A 75 0.99 1.23 7.79
C ILE A 75 2.15 2.17 8.13
N VAL A 76 1.94 3.49 8.13
CA VAL A 76 2.96 4.46 8.56
C VAL A 76 3.38 4.21 10.02
N LEU A 77 2.44 4.00 10.92
CA LEU A 77 2.73 3.66 12.31
C LEU A 77 3.47 2.33 12.45
N LEU A 78 3.14 1.34 11.60
CA LEU A 78 3.88 0.07 11.51
C LEU A 78 5.34 0.27 11.07
N VAL A 79 5.59 1.14 10.09
CA VAL A 79 6.96 1.51 9.65
C VAL A 79 7.72 2.16 10.80
N VAL A 80 7.10 3.13 11.50
CA VAL A 80 7.71 3.80 12.66
C VAL A 80 7.98 2.81 13.80
N TRP A 81 7.04 1.91 14.08
CA TRP A 81 7.22 0.88 15.10
C TRP A 81 8.32 -0.11 14.72
N CYS A 82 8.39 -0.55 13.46
CA CYS A 82 9.48 -1.37 12.97
C CYS A 82 10.83 -0.67 13.12
N TRP A 83 10.93 0.59 12.70
CA TRP A 83 12.13 1.41 12.91
C TRP A 83 12.54 1.47 14.39
N TRP A 84 11.59 1.69 15.29
CA TRP A 84 11.86 1.73 16.72
C TRP A 84 12.38 0.40 17.28
N THR A 85 11.82 -0.75 16.81
CA THR A 85 12.27 -2.09 17.21
C THR A 85 13.66 -2.43 16.69
N VAL A 86 13.97 -2.09 15.42
CA VAL A 86 15.29 -2.25 14.81
C VAL A 86 16.35 -1.50 15.64
N ARG A 87 16.07 -0.26 15.99
CA ARG A 87 16.98 0.55 16.81
C ARG A 87 17.20 0.00 18.23
N ARG A 88 16.19 -0.64 18.81
CA ARG A 88 16.30 -1.22 20.15
C ARG A 88 17.11 -2.52 20.19
N ARG A 89 17.06 -3.32 19.13
CA ARG A 89 17.70 -4.63 19.09
C ARG A 89 19.22 -4.59 18.88
N GLY A 90 19.74 -3.49 18.37
CA GLY A 90 21.17 -3.34 18.17
C GLY A 90 21.71 -4.22 17.05
N ASP A 91 20.93 -4.49 16.02
CA ASP A 91 21.32 -5.32 14.87
C ASP A 91 22.65 -4.83 14.27
N GLU A 92 23.54 -5.75 13.92
CA GLU A 92 24.87 -5.44 13.37
C GLU A 92 24.79 -4.66 12.05
N ASP A 93 23.68 -4.75 11.33
CA ASP A 93 23.42 -4.03 10.08
C ASP A 93 22.20 -3.10 10.18
N ALA A 94 22.16 -2.29 11.25
CA ALA A 94 21.07 -1.31 11.48
C ALA A 94 20.93 -0.34 10.31
N ALA A 95 22.02 0.05 9.64
CA ALA A 95 21.99 0.96 8.50
C ALA A 95 21.23 0.39 7.31
N SER A 96 21.43 -0.88 6.96
CA SER A 96 20.69 -1.54 5.88
C SER A 96 19.22 -1.72 6.22
N SER A 97 18.90 -2.07 7.47
CA SER A 97 17.51 -2.18 7.94
C SER A 97 16.79 -0.84 7.87
N VAL A 98 17.44 0.25 8.29
CA VAL A 98 16.88 1.61 8.20
C VAL A 98 16.75 2.04 6.74
N ALA A 99 17.73 1.74 5.87
CA ALA A 99 17.66 2.02 4.44
C ALA A 99 16.43 1.33 3.79
N ALA A 100 16.16 0.07 4.13
CA ALA A 100 15.00 -0.66 3.65
C ALA A 100 13.68 -0.06 4.18
N LEU A 101 13.64 0.45 5.42
CA LEU A 101 12.47 1.14 5.96
C LEU A 101 12.21 2.48 5.26
N VAL A 102 13.26 3.23 4.91
CA VAL A 102 13.17 4.47 4.13
C VAL A 102 12.71 4.17 2.69
N TRP A 103 13.11 3.01 2.15
CA TRP A 103 12.68 2.59 0.82
C TRP A 103 11.16 2.41 0.72
N ALA A 104 10.47 1.92 1.73
CA ALA A 104 9.04 1.65 1.68
C ALA A 104 8.19 2.88 1.26
N PRO A 105 8.27 4.06 1.91
CA PRO A 105 7.53 5.24 1.46
C PRO A 105 8.05 5.81 0.13
N LEU A 106 9.35 5.69 -0.19
CA LEU A 106 9.89 6.10 -1.48
C LEU A 106 9.34 5.25 -2.62
N ALA A 107 9.26 3.94 -2.44
CA ALA A 107 8.65 3.04 -3.41
C ALA A 107 7.18 3.40 -3.67
N ALA A 108 6.43 3.74 -2.63
CA ALA A 108 5.05 4.19 -2.76
C ALA A 108 4.95 5.49 -3.58
N GLY A 109 5.80 6.47 -3.29
CA GLY A 109 5.86 7.72 -4.06
C GLY A 109 6.19 7.49 -5.53
N ILE A 110 7.19 6.66 -5.82
CA ILE A 110 7.57 6.31 -7.20
C ILE A 110 6.42 5.57 -7.90
N ALA A 111 5.76 4.62 -7.22
CA ALA A 111 4.65 3.87 -7.80
C ALA A 111 3.47 4.79 -8.19
N VAL A 112 3.15 5.80 -7.37
CA VAL A 112 2.14 6.82 -7.71
C VAL A 112 2.58 7.66 -8.90
N LEU A 113 3.84 8.08 -8.96
CA LEU A 113 4.37 8.82 -10.11
C LEU A 113 4.29 8.01 -11.41
N VAL A 114 4.59 6.71 -11.35
CA VAL A 114 4.43 5.78 -12.48
C VAL A 114 2.96 5.60 -12.85
N ASN A 115 2.03 5.67 -11.88
CA ASN A 115 0.60 5.57 -12.14
C ASN A 115 0.04 6.75 -12.94
N VAL A 116 0.61 7.94 -12.82
CA VAL A 116 0.10 9.14 -13.52
C VAL A 116 -0.04 8.92 -15.03
N PRO A 117 1.02 8.52 -15.78
CA PRO A 117 0.88 8.26 -17.21
C PRO A 117 -0.01 7.04 -17.51
N ILE A 118 0.00 5.99 -16.67
CA ILE A 118 -0.86 4.82 -16.85
C ILE A 118 -2.34 5.23 -16.79
N ARG A 119 -2.71 6.03 -15.82
CA ARG A 119 -4.07 6.55 -15.65
C ARG A 119 -4.50 7.40 -16.84
N GLY A 120 -3.64 8.29 -17.32
CA GLY A 120 -3.91 9.12 -18.49
C GLY A 120 -3.98 8.34 -19.80
N PHE A 121 -3.35 7.16 -19.89
CA PHE A 121 -3.43 6.29 -21.06
C PHE A 121 -4.68 5.41 -21.07
N VAL A 122 -5.08 4.90 -19.90
CA VAL A 122 -6.23 3.97 -19.77
C VAL A 122 -7.56 4.70 -19.76
N GLU A 123 -7.63 5.89 -19.15
CA GLU A 123 -8.80 6.78 -19.05
C GLU A 123 -10.09 6.06 -18.60
N ARG A 124 -9.98 5.04 -17.74
CA ARG A 124 -11.13 4.26 -17.28
C ARG A 124 -12.02 5.13 -16.37
N PRO A 125 -13.33 5.29 -16.69
CA PRO A 125 -14.24 6.00 -15.81
C PRO A 125 -14.43 5.27 -14.48
N ARG A 126 -14.82 6.02 -13.44
CA ARG A 126 -15.11 5.41 -12.14
C ARG A 126 -16.43 4.65 -12.16
N PRO A 127 -16.57 3.56 -11.35
CA PRO A 127 -17.76 2.71 -11.36
C PRO A 127 -19.07 3.49 -11.24
N PHE A 128 -19.14 4.48 -10.38
CA PHE A 128 -20.36 5.26 -10.12
C PHE A 128 -20.75 6.20 -11.26
N LEU A 129 -19.89 6.40 -12.28
CA LEU A 129 -20.23 7.16 -13.49
C LEU A 129 -20.93 6.28 -14.53
N ASP A 130 -20.53 4.99 -14.62
CA ASP A 130 -21.03 4.06 -15.63
C ASP A 130 -22.14 3.14 -15.11
N HIS A 131 -22.21 2.92 -13.79
CA HIS A 131 -23.10 1.96 -13.17
C HIS A 131 -24.03 2.64 -12.15
N GLN A 132 -25.33 2.41 -12.31
CA GLN A 132 -26.35 2.92 -11.40
C GLN A 132 -26.54 2.01 -10.18
N GLY A 133 -27.03 2.59 -9.10
CA GLY A 133 -27.40 1.84 -7.91
C GLY A 133 -26.23 1.40 -7.03
N LEU A 134 -25.03 1.93 -7.25
CA LEU A 134 -23.91 1.74 -6.32
C LEU A 134 -24.04 2.67 -5.10
N GLU A 135 -23.67 2.15 -3.93
CA GLU A 135 -23.51 2.97 -2.73
C GLU A 135 -22.12 3.61 -2.75
N VAL A 136 -22.09 4.94 -2.93
CA VAL A 136 -20.82 5.69 -3.04
C VAL A 136 -20.58 6.44 -1.74
N LEU A 137 -19.63 5.95 -0.93
CA LEU A 137 -19.36 6.54 0.38
C LEU A 137 -18.48 7.79 0.27
N VAL A 138 -17.62 7.89 -0.75
CA VAL A 138 -16.70 9.02 -0.96
C VAL A 138 -17.14 9.84 -2.16
N SER A 139 -17.47 11.11 -1.94
CA SER A 139 -17.89 12.05 -2.99
C SER A 139 -16.72 12.90 -3.51
N GLY A 140 -16.87 13.46 -4.73
CA GLY A 140 -15.94 14.46 -5.29
C GLY A 140 -14.72 13.88 -6.02
N LYS A 141 -14.66 12.58 -6.26
CA LYS A 141 -13.63 11.97 -7.11
C LYS A 141 -13.98 12.25 -8.58
N THR A 142 -13.13 12.99 -9.29
CA THR A 142 -13.31 13.38 -10.70
C THR A 142 -12.27 12.80 -11.64
N ASP A 143 -11.26 12.13 -11.09
CA ASP A 143 -10.17 11.48 -11.80
C ASP A 143 -10.56 10.07 -12.28
N TYR A 144 -9.77 9.51 -13.19
CA TYR A 144 -9.94 8.13 -13.69
C TYR A 144 -9.72 7.07 -12.61
N SER A 145 -10.32 5.88 -12.79
CA SER A 145 -10.32 4.81 -11.77
C SER A 145 -9.07 3.93 -11.79
N PHE A 146 -8.50 3.65 -12.96
CA PHE A 146 -7.40 2.68 -13.14
C PHE A 146 -6.03 3.36 -13.10
N VAL A 147 -5.06 2.85 -12.35
CA VAL A 147 -5.17 1.91 -11.23
C VAL A 147 -5.43 2.67 -9.94
N SER A 148 -5.92 1.98 -8.91
CA SER A 148 -6.19 2.61 -7.62
C SER A 148 -4.93 3.11 -6.92
N ASP A 149 -4.80 4.44 -6.71
CA ASP A 149 -3.65 5.04 -6.00
C ASP A 149 -3.52 4.52 -4.58
N HIS A 150 -4.64 4.42 -3.84
CA HIS A 150 -4.61 3.91 -2.47
C HIS A 150 -4.11 2.48 -2.41
N ALA A 151 -4.60 1.61 -3.31
CA ALA A 151 -4.13 0.22 -3.40
C ALA A 151 -2.64 0.17 -3.75
N THR A 152 -2.18 1.02 -4.67
CA THR A 152 -0.77 1.14 -5.09
C THR A 152 0.12 1.56 -3.92
N ILE A 153 -0.25 2.62 -3.20
CA ILE A 153 0.52 3.16 -2.06
C ILE A 153 0.63 2.13 -0.95
N VAL A 154 -0.51 1.58 -0.48
CA VAL A 154 -0.50 0.66 0.66
C VAL A 154 0.25 -0.63 0.34
N MET A 155 0.15 -1.13 -0.89
CA MET A 155 0.86 -2.33 -1.32
C MET A 155 2.37 -2.08 -1.47
N ALA A 156 2.78 -0.97 -2.09
CA ALA A 156 4.20 -0.62 -2.22
C ALA A 156 4.87 -0.46 -0.84
N MET A 157 4.19 0.21 0.10
CA MET A 157 4.68 0.34 1.48
C MET A 157 4.74 -1.01 2.19
N ALA A 158 3.72 -1.86 2.02
CA ALA A 158 3.65 -3.18 2.66
C ALA A 158 4.78 -4.10 2.15
N VAL A 159 5.01 -4.13 0.85
CA VAL A 159 6.09 -4.90 0.22
C VAL A 159 7.47 -4.35 0.61
N GLY A 160 7.66 -3.03 0.60
CA GLY A 160 8.89 -2.40 1.09
C GLY A 160 9.17 -2.74 2.56
N LEU A 161 8.14 -2.70 3.41
CA LEU A 161 8.25 -3.10 4.80
C LEU A 161 8.52 -4.60 4.95
N PHE A 162 7.98 -5.45 4.07
CA PHE A 162 8.27 -6.89 4.05
C PHE A 162 9.74 -7.19 3.71
N VAL A 163 10.31 -6.44 2.78
CA VAL A 163 11.76 -6.51 2.46
C VAL A 163 12.60 -6.11 3.67
N ALA A 164 12.18 -5.06 4.40
CA ALA A 164 12.88 -4.60 5.59
C ALA A 164 12.73 -5.57 6.78
N HIS A 165 11.52 -6.04 7.04
CA HIS A 165 11.21 -6.90 8.18
C HIS A 165 9.96 -7.75 7.95
N ARG A 166 10.15 -9.06 7.72
CA ARG A 166 9.09 -10.00 7.30
C ARG A 166 7.83 -9.98 8.15
N LYS A 167 7.95 -9.95 9.50
CA LYS A 167 6.78 -9.98 10.39
C LYS A 167 5.92 -8.73 10.27
N PHE A 168 6.55 -7.55 10.28
CA PHE A 168 5.83 -6.27 10.09
C PHE A 168 5.26 -6.16 8.68
N GLY A 169 6.02 -6.58 7.67
CA GLY A 169 5.57 -6.60 6.28
C GLY A 169 4.37 -7.52 6.06
N LEU A 170 4.33 -8.69 6.71
CA LEU A 170 3.16 -9.59 6.60
C LEU A 170 1.89 -8.92 7.16
N VAL A 171 1.98 -8.25 8.31
CA VAL A 171 0.86 -7.49 8.87
C VAL A 171 0.44 -6.37 7.90
N ALA A 172 1.41 -5.63 7.34
CA ALA A 172 1.13 -4.57 6.37
C ALA A 172 0.49 -5.10 5.09
N LEU A 173 0.89 -6.28 4.59
CA LEU A 173 0.26 -6.93 3.43
C LEU A 173 -1.20 -7.27 3.69
N VAL A 174 -1.53 -7.80 4.86
CA VAL A 174 -2.93 -8.07 5.25
C VAL A 174 -3.74 -6.77 5.28
N LEU A 175 -3.18 -5.70 5.87
CA LEU A 175 -3.82 -4.38 5.88
C LEU A 175 -3.99 -3.81 4.46
N ALA A 176 -3.00 -4.01 3.56
CA ALA A 176 -3.08 -3.55 2.18
C ALA A 176 -4.21 -4.26 1.41
N VAL A 177 -4.33 -5.59 1.54
CA VAL A 177 -5.41 -6.37 0.92
C VAL A 177 -6.77 -5.91 1.45
N PHE A 178 -6.89 -5.72 2.76
CA PHE A 178 -8.12 -5.18 3.36
C PHE A 178 -8.43 -3.77 2.85
N GLY A 179 -7.40 -2.93 2.67
CA GLY A 179 -7.54 -1.61 2.05
C GLY A 179 -8.11 -1.66 0.64
N GLY A 180 -7.62 -2.58 -0.18
CA GLY A 180 -8.17 -2.82 -1.53
C GLY A 180 -9.64 -3.24 -1.50
N PHE A 181 -10.01 -4.15 -0.60
CA PHE A 181 -11.41 -4.52 -0.39
C PHE A 181 -12.29 -3.31 -0.06
N ILE A 182 -11.85 -2.45 0.85
CA ILE A 182 -12.59 -1.24 1.22
C ILE A 182 -12.79 -0.31 0.01
N ARG A 183 -11.83 -0.19 -0.91
CA ARG A 183 -11.97 0.66 -2.12
C ARG A 183 -13.13 0.19 -3.02
N VAL A 184 -13.31 -1.13 -3.15
CA VAL A 184 -14.44 -1.72 -3.88
C VAL A 184 -15.75 -1.56 -3.09
N TYR A 185 -15.72 -1.84 -1.78
CA TYR A 185 -16.84 -1.65 -0.85
C TYR A 185 -17.43 -0.24 -0.93
N MET A 186 -16.58 0.77 -0.98
CA MET A 186 -17.00 2.18 -1.11
C MET A 186 -17.51 2.57 -2.50
N GLY A 187 -17.51 1.66 -3.49
CA GLY A 187 -17.99 1.93 -4.85
C GLY A 187 -17.13 2.88 -5.68
N VAL A 188 -15.87 3.11 -5.30
CA VAL A 188 -14.99 4.10 -5.96
C VAL A 188 -14.02 3.48 -6.96
N HIS A 189 -13.77 2.16 -6.89
CA HIS A 189 -12.88 1.42 -7.79
C HIS A 189 -13.46 0.06 -8.14
N TYR A 190 -13.15 -0.42 -9.34
CA TYR A 190 -13.39 -1.81 -9.72
C TYR A 190 -12.39 -2.75 -9.03
N PRO A 191 -12.72 -4.04 -8.83
CA PRO A 191 -11.77 -5.04 -8.34
C PRO A 191 -10.47 -5.07 -9.13
N THR A 192 -10.53 -4.98 -10.47
CA THR A 192 -9.33 -4.95 -11.33
C THR A 192 -8.47 -3.70 -11.15
N ASP A 193 -9.05 -2.54 -10.79
CA ASP A 193 -8.26 -1.33 -10.46
C ASP A 193 -7.40 -1.56 -9.22
N VAL A 194 -7.94 -2.29 -8.26
CA VAL A 194 -7.25 -2.65 -7.01
C VAL A 194 -6.14 -3.66 -7.28
N VAL A 195 -6.44 -4.72 -8.05
CA VAL A 195 -5.44 -5.74 -8.45
C VAL A 195 -4.31 -5.09 -9.25
N GLY A 196 -4.65 -4.19 -10.19
CA GLY A 196 -3.66 -3.40 -10.94
C GLY A 196 -2.79 -2.54 -10.02
N GLY A 197 -3.39 -1.90 -9.01
CA GLY A 197 -2.67 -1.12 -8.00
C GLY A 197 -1.72 -1.99 -7.16
N PHE A 198 -2.16 -3.17 -6.75
CA PHE A 198 -1.31 -4.14 -6.05
C PHE A 198 -0.14 -4.61 -6.90
N ALA A 199 -0.40 -4.93 -8.17
CA ALA A 199 0.64 -5.34 -9.11
C ALA A 199 1.68 -4.23 -9.33
N LEU A 200 1.23 -2.98 -9.56
CA LEU A 200 2.10 -1.83 -9.75
C LEU A 200 2.93 -1.53 -8.50
N GLY A 201 2.30 -1.47 -7.33
CA GLY A 201 2.98 -1.21 -6.07
C GLY A 201 4.04 -2.26 -5.75
N THR A 202 3.69 -3.55 -5.95
CA THR A 202 4.61 -4.68 -5.77
C THR A 202 5.77 -4.62 -6.76
N ALA A 203 5.50 -4.39 -8.04
CA ALA A 203 6.52 -4.34 -9.08
C ALA A 203 7.54 -3.24 -8.79
N VAL A 204 7.10 -2.01 -8.51
CA VAL A 204 7.99 -0.90 -8.18
C VAL A 204 8.82 -1.20 -6.93
N ALA A 205 8.17 -1.68 -5.85
CA ALA A 205 8.85 -1.95 -4.58
C ALA A 205 9.94 -3.03 -4.72
N LEU A 206 9.70 -4.10 -5.51
CA LEU A 206 10.64 -5.20 -5.67
C LEU A 206 11.69 -4.92 -6.75
N LEU A 207 11.28 -4.46 -7.94
CA LEU A 207 12.21 -4.29 -9.06
C LEU A 207 13.25 -3.20 -8.81
N LEU A 208 12.85 -2.11 -8.12
CA LEU A 208 13.77 -1.02 -7.81
C LEU A 208 14.52 -1.21 -6.48
N SER A 209 14.14 -2.21 -5.66
CA SER A 209 14.77 -2.46 -4.36
C SER A 209 16.30 -2.62 -4.44
N PRO A 210 16.90 -3.40 -5.39
CA PRO A 210 18.36 -3.54 -5.44
C PRO A 210 19.07 -2.21 -5.67
N VAL A 211 18.55 -1.39 -6.59
CA VAL A 211 19.10 -0.06 -6.90
C VAL A 211 18.92 0.88 -5.70
N ALA A 212 17.74 0.87 -5.11
CA ALA A 212 17.42 1.68 -3.94
C ALA A 212 18.36 1.35 -2.76
N MET A 213 18.57 0.05 -2.48
CA MET A 213 19.49 -0.38 -1.40
C MET A 213 20.94 0.00 -1.69
N ALA A 214 21.40 -0.10 -2.94
CA ALA A 214 22.73 0.33 -3.34
C ALA A 214 22.96 1.84 -3.12
N LEU A 215 21.91 2.66 -3.31
CA LEU A 215 21.98 4.11 -3.13
C LEU A 215 21.71 4.55 -1.68
N LEU A 216 20.72 3.97 -1.01
CA LEU A 216 20.30 4.39 0.32
C LEU A 216 21.25 3.90 1.42
N THR A 217 21.78 2.68 1.33
CA THR A 217 22.64 2.13 2.39
C THR A 217 23.88 2.99 2.65
N PRO A 218 24.65 3.45 1.66
CA PRO A 218 25.80 4.33 1.92
C PRO A 218 25.37 5.68 2.50
N VAL A 219 24.22 6.23 2.07
CA VAL A 219 23.68 7.48 2.63
C VAL A 219 23.32 7.29 4.10
N ILE A 220 22.61 6.23 4.44
CA ILE A 220 22.23 5.94 5.83
C ILE A 220 23.46 5.68 6.70
N ARG A 221 24.49 4.99 6.19
CA ARG A 221 25.78 4.85 6.89
C ARG A 221 26.48 6.18 7.10
N ALA A 222 26.39 7.12 6.16
CA ALA A 222 26.92 8.47 6.35
C ALA A 222 26.13 9.24 7.43
N VAL A 223 24.80 9.11 7.44
CA VAL A 223 23.93 9.66 8.50
C VAL A 223 24.29 9.06 9.87
N GLU A 224 24.53 7.76 9.95
CA GLU A 224 24.92 7.05 11.19
C GLU A 224 26.19 7.64 11.81
N ARG A 225 27.17 8.02 10.98
CA ARG A 225 28.45 8.63 11.43
C ARG A 225 28.29 10.07 11.91
N SER A 226 27.20 10.75 11.54
CA SER A 226 26.98 12.15 11.89
C SER A 226 26.71 12.31 13.39
N PRO A 227 27.38 13.26 14.09
CA PRO A 227 27.14 13.51 15.51
C PRO A 227 25.76 14.11 15.79
N ARG A 228 25.16 14.80 14.81
CA ARG A 228 23.88 15.50 14.98
C ARG A 228 22.66 14.60 14.74
N VAL A 229 22.72 13.73 13.74
CA VAL A 229 21.56 12.94 13.28
C VAL A 229 21.78 11.42 13.36
N GLY A 230 23.00 10.96 13.69
CA GLY A 230 23.32 9.54 13.79
C GLY A 230 22.43 8.77 14.78
N TRP A 231 21.83 9.46 15.74
CA TRP A 231 20.88 8.89 16.67
C TRP A 231 19.64 8.28 15.99
N LEU A 232 19.30 8.73 14.78
CA LEU A 232 18.19 8.17 13.99
C LEU A 232 18.48 6.75 13.51
N VAL A 233 19.75 6.39 13.35
CA VAL A 233 20.18 5.10 12.80
C VAL A 233 20.83 4.21 13.89
N ARG A 234 21.66 4.82 14.76
CA ARG A 234 22.41 4.07 15.79
C ARG A 234 21.49 3.29 16.71
N ALA A 235 21.85 2.06 16.98
CA ALA A 235 21.23 1.25 17.99
C ALA A 235 21.41 1.85 19.39
N ARG A 236 20.39 1.81 20.22
CA ARG A 236 20.39 2.45 21.55
C ARG A 236 21.31 1.77 22.58
N GLY A 237 22.02 0.69 22.24
CA GLY A 237 22.87 -0.09 23.15
C GLY A 237 24.38 0.00 22.91
N ARG A 238 24.84 0.71 21.86
CA ARG A 238 26.28 0.83 21.54
C ARG A 238 26.88 2.18 22.02
N GLY A 239 26.49 2.61 23.19
CA GLY A 239 27.05 3.78 23.82
C GLY A 239 27.97 3.35 24.97
N VAL A 240 29.29 3.57 24.80
CA VAL A 240 30.30 3.60 25.88
C VAL A 240 30.60 2.23 26.55
N GLY A 241 31.50 1.47 25.96
CA GLY A 241 32.00 0.26 26.58
C GLY A 241 33.23 -0.37 25.89
N GLU A 242 33.81 0.25 24.87
CA GLU A 242 35.03 -0.25 24.22
C GLU A 242 36.08 0.88 24.20
N GLY A 243 36.67 1.14 25.35
CA GLY A 243 37.73 2.14 25.47
C GLY A 243 38.39 2.15 26.83
N GLU A 244 38.30 1.07 27.56
CA GLU A 244 39.18 0.91 28.71
C GLU A 244 39.56 -0.55 28.81
N GLY A 245 40.66 -0.94 28.15
CA GLY A 245 41.32 -2.19 28.36
C GLY A 245 41.61 -2.30 29.85
N ALA A 246 40.86 -3.15 30.54
CA ALA A 246 41.22 -3.58 31.87
C ALA A 246 42.61 -4.26 31.77
N VAL A 247 43.62 -3.47 32.00
CA VAL A 247 44.93 -3.97 32.37
C VAL A 247 44.72 -4.74 33.67
N ILE A 248 44.65 -6.05 33.55
CA ILE A 248 44.60 -6.96 34.72
C ILE A 248 45.96 -6.80 35.45
N PRO A 249 46.00 -6.24 36.69
CA PRO A 249 47.27 -6.02 37.40
C PRO A 249 47.79 -7.31 38.05
N GLY A 250 47.63 -8.48 37.43
CA GLY A 250 48.02 -9.77 37.98
C GLY A 250 49.07 -10.55 37.19
N ALA A 251 49.21 -10.28 35.89
CA ALA A 251 50.06 -11.10 35.02
C ALA A 251 51.57 -10.82 35.09
N ARG A 252 52.00 -9.85 35.91
CA ARG A 252 53.43 -9.51 36.07
C ARG A 252 54.11 -10.23 37.21
N ARG A 253 53.44 -10.96 38.07
CA ARG A 253 54.03 -11.68 39.20
C ARG A 253 54.40 -13.13 38.91
N GLU A 254 53.79 -13.76 37.91
CA GLU A 254 54.13 -15.17 37.58
C GLU A 254 55.39 -15.31 36.73
N GLN A 255 55.75 -14.34 35.89
CA GLN A 255 56.99 -14.39 35.09
C GLN A 255 58.28 -14.06 35.87
N ALA A 256 58.17 -13.45 37.05
CA ALA A 256 59.32 -13.22 37.92
C ALA A 256 59.70 -14.46 38.79
N SER A 257 58.73 -15.30 39.08
CA SER A 257 58.93 -16.53 39.89
C SER A 257 59.58 -17.68 39.11
N GLU A 258 59.37 -17.74 37.79
CA GLU A 258 59.97 -18.81 36.97
C GLU A 258 61.46 -18.56 36.61
N ARG A 259 61.95 -17.31 36.74
CA ARG A 259 63.35 -17.00 36.49
C ARG A 259 64.25 -17.22 37.69
N ASP A 260 63.74 -17.29 38.92
CA ASP A 260 64.55 -17.60 40.14
C ASP A 260 64.63 -19.06 40.49
N LEU A 261 63.99 -19.98 39.74
CA LEU A 261 64.07 -21.42 39.93
C LEU A 261 64.97 -22.09 38.89
N ALA A 262 65.62 -21.35 37.99
CA ALA A 262 66.54 -21.90 36.97
C ALA A 262 67.99 -21.37 37.09
N ALA A 263 68.39 -20.87 38.29
CA ALA A 263 69.78 -20.51 38.60
C ALA A 263 70.36 -21.40 39.67
#